data_b740b4defc53c5ee816ee0a411633f3a
#
_entry.id   b740b4defc53c5ee816ee0a411633f3a
#
_cell.length_a   1.000
_cell.length_b   1.000
_cell.length_c   1.000
_cell.angle_alpha   90.00
_cell.angle_beta   90.00
_cell.angle_gamma   90.00
#
_symmetry.space_group_name_H-M   'P 1'
#
loop_
_entity.id
_entity.type
_entity.pdbx_description
1 polymer ?
#
loop_
_entity_poly.entity_id
_entity_poly.type
_entity_poly.pdbx_seq_one_letter_code
_entity_poly.pdbx_strand_id
1 'polypeptide(L)'
;PEDGFIADTLNKKAFEVEEIIPLDTDTVFDIKVLPNRAHDSLGHHGMAYELCSCFGYTFKKDPRNKILDTIDKHVVKPLVTIDDEKACTRFMSIRIDGVKVGESPEWMKKRLEAIGQRSINNIVDATNYVQFALNKPMHAYDARSVEGSLRARFAKEGEVLMTLDDKNILLDTSTLVIADDKKVLGLAGIKGGKYSGIQTDTTSILLESANFEPTLIRKTAQKYDIRT
;
A
#
# COMPACT_ATOMS: atom_id res chain seq x y z
N PRO A 1 17.70 -24.05 -2.46
CA PRO A 1 19.03 -23.69 -1.94
C PRO A 1 18.93 -23.42 -0.44
N GLU A 2 20.04 -23.63 0.28
CA GLU A 2 20.13 -23.29 1.71
C GLU A 2 20.12 -21.77 1.90
N ASP A 3 19.62 -21.31 3.06
CA ASP A 3 19.44 -19.87 3.35
C ASP A 3 20.75 -19.08 3.23
N GLY A 4 21.84 -19.63 3.76
CA GLY A 4 23.17 -19.01 3.63
C GLY A 4 23.63 -18.83 2.19
N PHE A 5 23.31 -19.79 1.30
CA PHE A 5 23.62 -19.69 -0.11
C PHE A 5 22.77 -18.64 -0.84
N ILE A 6 21.49 -18.48 -0.43
CA ILE A 6 20.60 -17.42 -0.95
C ILE A 6 21.17 -16.06 -0.57
N ALA A 7 21.49 -15.85 0.71
CA ALA A 7 22.04 -14.58 1.21
C ALA A 7 23.38 -14.23 0.55
N ASP A 8 24.29 -15.18 0.45
CA ASP A 8 25.59 -14.98 -0.21
C ASP A 8 25.45 -14.62 -1.69
N THR A 9 24.49 -15.24 -2.38
CA THR A 9 24.20 -14.93 -3.78
C THR A 9 23.63 -13.53 -3.94
N LEU A 10 22.68 -13.13 -3.09
CA LEU A 10 22.11 -11.78 -3.08
C LEU A 10 23.19 -10.73 -2.81
N ASN A 11 23.99 -10.92 -1.76
CA ASN A 11 25.08 -10.03 -1.39
C ASN A 11 26.10 -9.81 -2.54
N LYS A 12 26.35 -10.85 -3.32
CA LYS A 12 27.31 -10.76 -4.45
C LYS A 12 26.73 -10.15 -5.71
N LYS A 13 25.41 -10.27 -5.95
CA LYS A 13 24.84 -9.98 -7.26
C LYS A 13 23.81 -8.85 -7.27
N ALA A 14 23.11 -8.58 -6.16
CA ALA A 14 21.94 -7.74 -6.19
C ALA A 14 21.77 -6.82 -4.97
N PHE A 15 21.53 -7.37 -3.78
CA PHE A 15 21.15 -6.64 -2.58
C PHE A 15 21.89 -7.14 -1.35
N GLU A 16 22.20 -6.23 -0.45
CA GLU A 16 22.74 -6.55 0.87
C GLU A 16 21.67 -7.23 1.72
N VAL A 17 21.98 -8.43 2.23
CA VAL A 17 21.18 -9.12 3.25
C VAL A 17 21.75 -8.73 4.61
N GLU A 18 21.00 -7.95 5.37
CA GLU A 18 21.42 -7.44 6.67
C GLU A 18 21.28 -8.50 7.76
N GLU A 19 20.20 -9.31 7.69
CA GLU A 19 19.94 -10.36 8.68
C GLU A 19 19.21 -11.56 8.06
N ILE A 20 19.45 -12.75 8.61
CA ILE A 20 18.69 -13.98 8.33
C ILE A 20 18.03 -14.40 9.65
N ILE A 21 16.71 -14.35 9.70
CA ILE A 21 15.93 -14.60 10.90
C ILE A 21 15.19 -15.94 10.73
N PRO A 22 15.64 -17.02 11.39
CA PRO A 22 14.94 -18.30 11.33
C PRO A 22 13.63 -18.23 12.12
N LEU A 23 12.57 -18.75 11.54
CA LEU A 23 11.28 -19.01 12.18
C LEU A 23 11.05 -20.53 12.25
N ASP A 24 10.05 -20.98 13.02
CA ASP A 24 9.77 -22.42 13.20
C ASP A 24 9.61 -23.19 11.88
N THR A 25 8.97 -22.61 10.88
CA THR A 25 8.67 -23.26 9.59
C THR A 25 9.07 -22.41 8.37
N ASP A 26 9.76 -21.29 8.57
CA ASP A 26 10.09 -20.33 7.52
C ASP A 26 11.39 -19.59 7.88
N THR A 27 11.89 -18.77 6.97
CA THR A 27 13.06 -17.91 7.20
C THR A 27 12.78 -16.52 6.63
N VAL A 28 13.02 -15.49 7.43
CA VAL A 28 12.93 -14.11 6.99
C VAL A 28 14.32 -13.59 6.64
N PHE A 29 14.45 -12.99 5.47
CA PHE A 29 15.64 -12.27 5.04
C PHE A 29 15.37 -10.77 5.17
N ASP A 30 16.15 -10.09 6.00
CA ASP A 30 16.17 -8.62 6.02
C ASP A 30 17.09 -8.13 4.89
N ILE A 31 16.50 -7.52 3.87
CA ILE A 31 17.18 -7.15 2.64
C ILE A 31 17.12 -5.63 2.45
N LYS A 32 18.28 -5.02 2.36
CA LYS A 32 18.41 -3.59 2.11
C LYS A 32 18.15 -3.25 0.65
N VAL A 33 16.97 -2.74 0.38
CA VAL A 33 16.60 -2.26 -0.95
C VAL A 33 16.84 -0.75 -1.05
N LEU A 34 17.77 -0.35 -1.91
CA LEU A 34 18.09 1.06 -2.11
C LEU A 34 16.99 1.78 -2.92
N PRO A 35 16.88 3.13 -2.81
CA PRO A 35 15.83 3.91 -3.46
C PRO A 35 15.74 3.74 -4.99
N ASN A 36 16.85 3.48 -5.67
CA ASN A 36 16.88 3.24 -7.12
C ASN A 36 16.22 1.93 -7.55
N ARG A 37 16.04 0.97 -6.61
CA ARG A 37 15.36 -0.32 -6.84
C ARG A 37 14.05 -0.45 -6.05
N ALA A 38 13.63 0.62 -5.37
CA ALA A 38 12.40 0.63 -4.59
C ALA A 38 11.15 0.37 -5.45
N HIS A 39 11.15 0.84 -6.69
CA HIS A 39 10.02 0.69 -7.61
C HIS A 39 9.73 -0.75 -8.03
N ASP A 40 10.70 -1.63 -7.99
CA ASP A 40 10.59 -3.02 -8.45
C ASP A 40 10.83 -4.08 -7.35
N SER A 41 11.70 -3.81 -6.38
CA SER A 41 12.20 -4.84 -5.47
C SER A 41 11.74 -4.72 -4.00
N LEU A 42 10.98 -3.70 -3.61
CA LEU A 42 10.43 -3.59 -2.25
C LEU A 42 9.32 -4.61 -1.94
N GLY A 43 8.75 -5.28 -2.94
CA GLY A 43 7.76 -6.31 -2.75
C GLY A 43 8.31 -7.71 -3.03
N HIS A 44 7.75 -8.72 -2.37
CA HIS A 44 8.16 -10.12 -2.51
C HIS A 44 8.17 -10.60 -3.97
N HIS A 45 7.20 -10.13 -4.77
CA HIS A 45 7.11 -10.51 -6.18
C HIS A 45 8.30 -9.99 -6.99
N GLY A 46 8.70 -8.74 -6.79
CA GLY A 46 9.88 -8.18 -7.44
C GLY A 46 11.17 -8.86 -6.98
N MET A 47 11.29 -9.11 -5.68
CA MET A 47 12.42 -9.85 -5.12
C MET A 47 12.49 -11.29 -5.66
N ALA A 48 11.36 -11.95 -5.88
CA ALA A 48 11.34 -13.28 -6.50
C ALA A 48 11.83 -13.26 -7.96
N TYR A 49 11.55 -12.21 -8.72
CA TYR A 49 12.13 -12.04 -10.06
C TYR A 49 13.66 -11.84 -10.00
N GLU A 50 14.14 -11.04 -9.06
CA GLU A 50 15.56 -10.82 -8.85
C GLU A 50 16.28 -12.13 -8.49
N LEU A 51 15.72 -12.90 -7.56
CA LEU A 51 16.25 -14.23 -7.21
C LEU A 51 16.27 -15.17 -8.42
N CYS A 52 15.20 -15.20 -9.22
CA CYS A 52 15.19 -15.99 -10.45
C CYS A 52 16.34 -15.59 -11.39
N SER A 53 16.60 -14.30 -11.55
CA SER A 53 17.70 -13.78 -12.35
C SER A 53 19.06 -14.19 -11.78
N CYS A 54 19.26 -14.04 -10.47
CA CYS A 54 20.50 -14.39 -9.77
C CYS A 54 20.88 -15.89 -9.90
N PHE A 55 19.85 -16.76 -9.85
CA PHE A 55 20.02 -18.22 -9.88
C PHE A 55 19.86 -18.85 -11.27
N GLY A 56 19.47 -18.06 -12.29
CA GLY A 56 19.16 -18.60 -13.61
C GLY A 56 17.87 -19.43 -13.64
N TYR A 57 16.92 -19.14 -12.74
CA TYR A 57 15.63 -19.81 -12.67
C TYR A 57 14.58 -19.11 -13.52
N THR A 58 13.59 -19.87 -13.94
CA THR A 58 12.42 -19.31 -14.63
C THR A 58 11.26 -19.12 -13.66
N PHE A 59 10.65 -17.96 -13.68
CA PHE A 59 9.45 -17.69 -12.91
C PHE A 59 8.30 -18.57 -13.42
N LYS A 60 7.74 -19.43 -12.57
CA LYS A 60 6.79 -20.47 -13.02
C LYS A 60 5.52 -19.94 -13.64
N LYS A 61 4.79 -19.08 -12.97
CA LYS A 61 3.56 -18.41 -13.43
C LYS A 61 3.28 -17.21 -12.53
N ASP A 62 2.95 -16.10 -13.16
CA ASP A 62 2.42 -14.96 -12.45
C ASP A 62 0.94 -15.25 -12.06
N PRO A 63 0.61 -15.36 -10.76
CA PRO A 63 -0.77 -15.62 -10.34
C PRO A 63 -1.74 -14.50 -10.74
N ARG A 64 -1.23 -13.29 -11.02
CA ARG A 64 -2.02 -12.13 -11.43
C ARG A 64 -2.75 -12.35 -12.75
N ASN A 65 -2.21 -13.17 -13.66
CA ASN A 65 -2.81 -13.43 -14.95
C ASN A 65 -4.17 -14.13 -14.85
N LYS A 66 -4.46 -14.86 -13.76
CA LYS A 66 -5.74 -15.50 -13.52
C LYS A 66 -6.81 -14.55 -12.97
N ILE A 67 -6.41 -13.48 -12.28
CA ILE A 67 -7.32 -12.56 -11.60
C ILE A 67 -8.06 -11.71 -12.63
N LEU A 68 -7.39 -11.31 -13.71
CA LEU A 68 -7.97 -10.48 -14.78
C LEU A 68 -9.17 -11.17 -15.47
N ASP A 69 -9.16 -12.50 -15.54
CA ASP A 69 -10.24 -13.28 -16.16
C ASP A 69 -11.50 -13.38 -15.27
N THR A 70 -11.36 -13.08 -13.97
CA THR A 70 -12.42 -13.20 -12.96
C THR A 70 -13.08 -11.86 -12.59
N ILE A 71 -12.54 -10.74 -13.09
CA ILE A 71 -13.12 -9.42 -12.80
C ILE A 71 -14.42 -9.27 -13.56
N ASP A 72 -15.51 -9.10 -12.81
CA ASP A 72 -16.83 -8.79 -13.38
C ASP A 72 -16.77 -7.44 -14.11
N LYS A 73 -17.14 -7.46 -15.40
CA LYS A 73 -17.19 -6.27 -16.24
C LYS A 73 -18.28 -5.26 -15.84
N HIS A 74 -19.18 -5.66 -14.95
CA HIS A 74 -20.30 -4.84 -14.44
C HIS A 74 -19.98 -4.11 -13.13
N VAL A 75 -18.70 -4.03 -12.73
CA VAL A 75 -18.29 -3.29 -11.52
C VAL A 75 -18.66 -1.82 -11.63
N VAL A 76 -19.46 -1.34 -10.69
CA VAL A 76 -19.73 0.09 -10.54
C VAL A 76 -18.43 0.78 -10.10
N LYS A 77 -17.87 1.59 -10.97
CA LYS A 77 -16.67 2.36 -10.67
C LYS A 77 -17.06 3.63 -9.92
N PRO A 78 -16.52 3.90 -8.74
CA PRO A 78 -16.70 5.19 -8.10
C PRO A 78 -16.10 6.30 -8.96
N LEU A 79 -16.68 7.50 -8.89
CA LEU A 79 -16.11 8.66 -9.57
C LEU A 79 -14.78 9.03 -8.90
N VAL A 80 -13.72 9.07 -9.69
CA VAL A 80 -12.39 9.51 -9.26
C VAL A 80 -11.91 10.64 -10.16
N THR A 81 -11.25 11.63 -9.58
CA THR A 81 -10.69 12.78 -10.31
C THR A 81 -9.27 13.07 -9.87
N ILE A 82 -8.48 13.60 -10.78
CA ILE A 82 -7.12 14.09 -10.56
C ILE A 82 -7.09 15.55 -10.97
N ASP A 83 -6.80 16.46 -10.03
CA ASP A 83 -6.76 17.89 -10.33
C ASP A 83 -5.40 18.32 -10.91
N ASP A 84 -4.33 17.57 -10.61
CA ASP A 84 -2.99 17.83 -11.16
C ASP A 84 -2.33 16.47 -11.56
N GLU A 85 -2.23 16.24 -12.87
CA GLU A 85 -1.67 15.03 -13.45
C GLU A 85 -0.16 14.88 -13.23
N LYS A 86 0.56 15.97 -12.88
CA LYS A 86 1.98 15.89 -12.53
C LYS A 86 2.17 15.43 -11.08
N ALA A 87 1.25 15.81 -10.20
CA ALA A 87 1.27 15.42 -8.80
C ALA A 87 0.73 13.99 -8.59
N CYS A 88 -0.25 13.59 -9.40
CA CYS A 88 -0.83 12.26 -9.37
C CYS A 88 -1.02 11.73 -10.80
N THR A 89 -0.15 10.84 -11.23
CA THR A 89 -0.16 10.31 -12.61
C THR A 89 -1.22 9.23 -12.85
N ARG A 90 -1.69 8.59 -11.78
CA ARG A 90 -2.76 7.58 -11.83
C ARG A 90 -3.48 7.51 -10.49
N PHE A 91 -4.79 7.51 -10.56
CA PHE A 91 -5.66 7.33 -9.40
C PHE A 91 -6.80 6.38 -9.79
N MET A 92 -6.91 5.28 -9.10
CA MET A 92 -7.92 4.25 -9.35
C MET A 92 -8.65 3.93 -8.06
N SER A 93 -9.94 3.68 -8.17
CA SER A 93 -10.73 3.15 -7.06
C SER A 93 -11.73 2.12 -7.55
N ILE A 94 -12.05 1.18 -6.67
CA ILE A 94 -13.09 0.18 -6.86
C ILE A 94 -13.96 0.14 -5.60
N ARG A 95 -15.26 0.03 -5.78
CA ARG A 95 -16.20 -0.20 -4.69
C ARG A 95 -16.45 -1.69 -4.51
N ILE A 96 -16.41 -2.16 -3.29
CA ILE A 96 -16.75 -3.53 -2.90
C ILE A 96 -17.83 -3.47 -1.82
N ASP A 97 -18.99 -4.02 -2.13
CA ASP A 97 -20.13 -4.08 -1.22
C ASP A 97 -20.25 -5.47 -0.58
N GLY A 98 -20.94 -5.56 0.54
CA GLY A 98 -21.18 -6.80 1.27
C GLY A 98 -19.95 -7.33 2.03
N VAL A 99 -18.96 -6.48 2.29
CA VAL A 99 -17.81 -6.88 3.13
C VAL A 99 -18.24 -7.08 4.57
N LYS A 100 -17.56 -7.99 5.26
CA LYS A 100 -17.69 -8.21 6.70
C LYS A 100 -16.32 -8.04 7.33
N VAL A 101 -16.20 -6.99 8.15
CA VAL A 101 -14.97 -6.73 8.89
C VAL A 101 -14.82 -7.74 10.02
N GLY A 102 -13.63 -8.31 10.16
CA GLY A 102 -13.32 -9.32 11.17
C GLY A 102 -11.84 -9.62 11.21
N GLU A 103 -11.50 -10.70 11.88
CA GLU A 103 -10.12 -11.18 11.92
C GLU A 103 -9.65 -11.66 10.54
N SER A 104 -8.38 -11.43 10.27
CA SER A 104 -7.74 -11.95 9.05
C SER A 104 -7.56 -13.46 9.11
N PRO A 105 -7.56 -14.16 7.96
CA PRO A 105 -7.19 -15.56 7.91
C PRO A 105 -5.78 -15.79 8.50
N GLU A 106 -5.61 -16.91 9.21
CA GLU A 106 -4.38 -17.22 9.95
C GLU A 106 -3.11 -17.19 9.07
N TRP A 107 -3.22 -17.67 7.83
CA TRP A 107 -2.12 -17.63 6.87
C TRP A 107 -1.65 -16.20 6.54
N MET A 108 -2.59 -15.22 6.51
CA MET A 108 -2.28 -13.83 6.22
C MET A 108 -1.65 -13.15 7.44
N LYS A 109 -2.20 -13.40 8.63
CA LYS A 109 -1.62 -12.92 9.91
C LYS A 109 -0.17 -13.36 10.03
N LYS A 110 0.10 -14.68 9.93
CA LYS A 110 1.45 -15.23 10.03
C LYS A 110 2.44 -14.59 9.06
N ARG A 111 2.05 -14.36 7.81
CA ARG A 111 2.94 -13.75 6.82
C ARG A 111 3.22 -12.27 7.11
N LEU A 112 2.22 -11.52 7.56
CA LEU A 112 2.41 -10.12 7.93
C LEU A 112 3.25 -10.00 9.22
N GLU A 113 2.98 -10.83 10.21
CA GLU A 113 3.72 -10.85 11.47
C GLU A 113 5.18 -11.28 11.27
N ALA A 114 5.45 -12.24 10.38
CA ALA A 114 6.82 -12.64 10.03
C ALA A 114 7.68 -11.48 9.53
N ILE A 115 7.10 -10.52 8.82
CA ILE A 115 7.79 -9.31 8.35
C ILE A 115 7.62 -8.11 9.29
N GLY A 116 7.26 -8.35 10.56
CA GLY A 116 7.13 -7.32 11.59
C GLY A 116 5.87 -6.46 11.50
N GLN A 117 4.87 -6.83 10.69
CA GLN A 117 3.60 -6.10 10.59
C GLN A 117 2.58 -6.62 11.59
N ARG A 118 1.87 -5.71 12.26
CA ARG A 118 0.77 -6.08 13.15
C ARG A 118 -0.51 -6.32 12.33
N SER A 119 -1.17 -7.45 12.57
CA SER A 119 -2.52 -7.69 12.05
C SER A 119 -3.54 -6.76 12.72
N ILE A 120 -4.46 -6.18 11.94
CA ILE A 120 -5.47 -5.22 12.39
C ILE A 120 -6.87 -5.80 12.15
N ASN A 121 -7.25 -5.99 10.91
CA ASN A 121 -8.48 -6.63 10.47
C ASN A 121 -8.32 -7.10 9.01
N ASN A 122 -9.20 -7.98 8.57
CA ASN A 122 -9.12 -8.60 7.24
C ASN A 122 -9.08 -7.62 6.06
N ILE A 123 -9.64 -6.43 6.17
CA ILE A 123 -9.63 -5.42 5.09
C ILE A 123 -8.26 -4.71 5.05
N VAL A 124 -7.82 -4.19 6.19
CA VAL A 124 -6.53 -3.49 6.29
C VAL A 124 -5.37 -4.46 6.01
N ASP A 125 -5.44 -5.66 6.56
CA ASP A 125 -4.40 -6.67 6.34
C ASP A 125 -4.33 -7.13 4.88
N ALA A 126 -5.47 -7.21 4.18
CA ALA A 126 -5.48 -7.50 2.75
C ALA A 126 -4.77 -6.40 1.94
N THR A 127 -4.98 -5.12 2.27
CA THR A 127 -4.28 -4.01 1.61
C THR A 127 -2.78 -4.02 1.91
N ASN A 128 -2.40 -4.27 3.16
CA ASN A 128 -1.01 -4.43 3.57
C ASN A 128 -0.36 -5.64 2.90
N TYR A 129 -1.05 -6.78 2.85
CA TYR A 129 -0.55 -7.96 2.17
C TYR A 129 -0.25 -7.71 0.68
N VAL A 130 -1.16 -7.02 -0.03
CA VAL A 130 -0.94 -6.64 -1.43
C VAL A 130 0.25 -5.70 -1.57
N GLN A 131 0.40 -4.73 -0.66
CA GLN A 131 1.53 -3.81 -0.64
C GLN A 131 2.86 -4.58 -0.55
N PHE A 132 3.01 -5.46 0.42
CA PHE A 132 4.26 -6.22 0.62
C PHE A 132 4.46 -7.32 -0.43
N ALA A 133 3.38 -7.91 -0.93
CA ALA A 133 3.48 -8.92 -1.99
C ALA A 133 3.85 -8.31 -3.35
N LEU A 134 3.22 -7.20 -3.74
CA LEU A 134 3.28 -6.67 -5.10
C LEU A 134 3.94 -5.28 -5.21
N ASN A 135 4.41 -4.72 -4.10
CA ASN A 135 4.93 -3.34 -4.05
C ASN A 135 3.90 -2.31 -4.55
N LYS A 136 2.64 -2.50 -4.17
CA LYS A 136 1.53 -1.61 -4.53
C LYS A 136 0.77 -1.19 -3.30
N PRO A 137 1.14 -0.05 -2.69
CA PRO A 137 0.37 0.53 -1.59
C PRO A 137 -1.09 0.72 -2.00
N MET A 138 -1.99 0.32 -1.12
CA MET A 138 -3.42 0.48 -1.27
C MET A 138 -4.01 1.10 -0.01
N HIS A 139 -5.12 1.79 -0.17
CA HIS A 139 -5.89 2.28 0.96
C HIS A 139 -7.35 1.85 0.84
N ALA A 140 -7.99 1.57 1.98
CA ALA A 140 -9.41 1.24 2.04
C ALA A 140 -10.15 2.28 2.87
N TYR A 141 -11.18 2.87 2.28
CA TYR A 141 -12.11 3.78 2.94
C TYR A 141 -13.42 3.06 3.25
N ASP A 142 -14.04 3.40 4.38
CA ASP A 142 -15.46 3.09 4.58
C ASP A 142 -16.27 3.90 3.57
N ALA A 143 -16.98 3.25 2.68
CA ALA A 143 -17.72 3.93 1.61
C ALA A 143 -18.79 4.91 2.15
N ARG A 144 -19.29 4.71 3.39
CA ARG A 144 -20.24 5.61 4.06
C ARG A 144 -19.62 6.95 4.46
N SER A 145 -18.31 6.97 4.64
CA SER A 145 -17.55 8.16 5.06
C SER A 145 -17.12 9.07 3.92
N VAL A 146 -17.32 8.63 2.66
CA VAL A 146 -16.93 9.35 1.45
C VAL A 146 -18.16 9.95 0.79
N GLU A 147 -18.16 11.26 0.59
CA GLU A 147 -19.26 12.00 -0.02
C GLU A 147 -18.91 12.39 -1.47
N GLY A 148 -19.66 11.83 -2.44
CA GLY A 148 -19.46 12.12 -3.86
C GLY A 148 -18.24 11.41 -4.46
N SER A 149 -17.28 12.16 -4.98
CA SER A 149 -16.11 11.65 -5.69
C SER A 149 -14.85 11.57 -4.83
N LEU A 150 -13.99 10.58 -5.10
CA LEU A 150 -12.62 10.60 -4.57
C LEU A 150 -11.75 11.48 -5.49
N ARG A 151 -11.00 12.39 -4.90
CA ARG A 151 -10.20 13.37 -5.62
C ARG A 151 -8.79 13.46 -5.09
N ALA A 152 -7.81 13.31 -5.99
CA ALA A 152 -6.42 13.67 -5.71
C ALA A 152 -6.21 15.14 -6.07
N ARG A 153 -6.01 16.00 -5.07
CA ARG A 153 -5.86 17.46 -5.21
C ARG A 153 -4.88 18.03 -4.22
N PHE A 154 -4.41 19.23 -4.46
CA PHE A 154 -3.76 20.01 -3.40
C PHE A 154 -4.77 20.45 -2.34
N ALA A 155 -4.30 20.51 -1.09
CA ALA A 155 -5.11 21.03 0.00
C ALA A 155 -5.40 22.52 -0.21
N LYS A 156 -6.47 22.99 0.42
CA LYS A 156 -6.75 24.41 0.55
C LYS A 156 -6.07 24.94 1.80
N GLU A 157 -5.74 26.22 1.81
CA GLU A 157 -5.14 26.86 2.98
C GLU A 157 -6.04 26.71 4.20
N GLY A 158 -5.47 26.23 5.30
CA GLY A 158 -6.18 26.08 6.56
C GLY A 158 -7.06 24.82 6.67
N GLU A 159 -7.09 23.93 5.68
CA GLU A 159 -7.75 22.63 5.86
C GLU A 159 -7.03 21.83 6.96
N VAL A 160 -7.79 21.07 7.74
CA VAL A 160 -7.26 20.24 8.83
C VAL A 160 -7.55 18.78 8.56
N LEU A 161 -6.54 17.94 8.71
CA LEU A 161 -6.67 16.49 8.68
C LEU A 161 -6.42 15.94 10.10
N MET A 162 -7.37 15.19 10.64
CA MET A 162 -7.13 14.34 11.81
C MET A 162 -6.64 12.97 11.31
N THR A 163 -5.43 12.59 11.69
CA THR A 163 -4.81 11.33 11.30
C THR A 163 -5.26 10.16 12.18
N LEU A 164 -4.96 8.93 11.78
CA LEU A 164 -5.30 7.71 12.52
C LEU A 164 -4.68 7.64 13.93
N ASP A 165 -3.61 8.38 14.18
CA ASP A 165 -2.93 8.49 15.50
C ASP A 165 -3.37 9.75 16.28
N ASP A 166 -4.55 10.27 16.01
CA ASP A 166 -5.18 11.40 16.72
C ASP A 166 -4.42 12.73 16.63
N LYS A 167 -3.59 12.93 15.61
CA LYS A 167 -2.91 14.21 15.38
C LYS A 167 -3.72 15.07 14.42
N ASN A 168 -3.92 16.33 14.78
CA ASN A 168 -4.45 17.34 13.87
C ASN A 168 -3.30 17.97 13.07
N ILE A 169 -3.37 17.86 11.75
CA ILE A 169 -2.41 18.44 10.82
C ILE A 169 -3.09 19.60 10.11
N LEU A 170 -2.54 20.80 10.30
CA LEU A 170 -2.93 21.97 9.53
C LEU A 170 -2.24 21.90 8.16
N LEU A 171 -3.06 21.89 7.11
CA LEU A 171 -2.62 21.73 5.74
C LEU A 171 -2.43 23.07 5.04
N ASP A 172 -1.57 23.08 4.04
CA ASP A 172 -1.39 24.22 3.13
C ASP A 172 -1.47 23.78 1.66
N THR A 173 -1.45 24.74 0.78
CA THR A 173 -1.62 24.57 -0.66
C THR A 173 -0.49 23.81 -1.37
N SER A 174 0.60 23.48 -0.67
CA SER A 174 1.69 22.65 -1.22
C SER A 174 1.49 21.15 -0.94
N THR A 175 0.47 20.78 -0.16
CA THR A 175 0.24 19.42 0.33
C THR A 175 -0.76 18.70 -0.58
N LEU A 176 -0.33 17.57 -1.17
CA LEU A 176 -1.23 16.70 -1.93
C LEU A 176 -2.07 15.85 -0.99
N VAL A 177 -3.36 15.84 -1.19
CA VAL A 177 -4.34 15.12 -0.36
C VAL A 177 -5.26 14.27 -1.21
N ILE A 178 -5.81 13.23 -0.58
CA ILE A 178 -7.03 12.59 -1.07
C ILE A 178 -8.19 13.22 -0.32
N ALA A 179 -9.17 13.67 -1.07
CA ALA A 179 -10.37 14.33 -0.54
C ALA A 179 -11.62 13.75 -1.20
N ASP A 180 -12.75 13.98 -0.56
CA ASP A 180 -14.06 13.87 -1.20
C ASP A 180 -14.58 15.26 -1.61
N ASP A 181 -15.85 15.37 -1.93
CA ASP A 181 -16.45 16.64 -2.34
C ASP A 181 -16.53 17.66 -1.18
N LYS A 182 -16.37 17.24 0.08
CA LYS A 182 -16.51 18.08 1.26
C LYS A 182 -15.26 18.24 2.11
N LYS A 183 -14.46 17.20 2.25
CA LYS A 183 -13.37 17.15 3.25
C LYS A 183 -12.13 16.41 2.74
N VAL A 184 -11.03 16.63 3.42
CA VAL A 184 -9.80 15.84 3.24
C VAL A 184 -9.96 14.49 3.94
N LEU A 185 -9.60 13.41 3.25
CA LEU A 185 -9.67 12.03 3.73
C LEU A 185 -8.31 11.48 4.14
N GLY A 186 -7.23 12.04 3.61
CA GLY A 186 -5.86 11.60 3.92
C GLY A 186 -4.78 12.41 3.22
N LEU A 187 -3.56 12.27 3.67
CA LEU A 187 -2.36 12.71 2.96
C LEU A 187 -2.03 11.71 1.87
N ALA A 188 -1.99 12.15 0.62
CA ALA A 188 -1.75 11.29 -0.53
C ALA A 188 -0.43 10.50 -0.39
N GLY A 189 -0.52 9.17 -0.46
CA GLY A 189 0.64 8.27 -0.38
C GLY A 189 1.38 8.24 0.96
N ILE A 190 0.83 8.86 2.02
CA ILE A 190 1.49 8.96 3.33
C ILE A 190 0.62 8.38 4.43
N LYS A 191 -0.57 8.94 4.67
CA LYS A 191 -1.39 8.57 5.82
C LYS A 191 -2.87 8.85 5.63
N GLY A 192 -3.70 7.85 5.94
CA GLY A 192 -5.16 8.01 5.96
C GLY A 192 -5.66 8.88 7.12
N GLY A 193 -6.82 9.46 6.94
CA GLY A 193 -7.54 10.20 7.98
C GLY A 193 -8.36 9.28 8.88
N LYS A 194 -8.53 9.70 10.14
CA LYS A 194 -9.26 8.93 11.17
C LYS A 194 -10.71 8.63 10.79
N TYR A 195 -11.39 9.62 10.21
CA TYR A 195 -12.84 9.53 9.98
C TYR A 195 -13.24 8.81 8.69
N SER A 196 -12.28 8.42 7.87
CA SER A 196 -12.51 7.69 6.63
C SER A 196 -12.07 6.22 6.69
N GLY A 197 -11.49 5.79 7.82
CA GLY A 197 -10.98 4.44 8.02
C GLY A 197 -12.09 3.40 8.22
N ILE A 198 -11.70 2.13 8.07
CA ILE A 198 -12.57 0.96 8.24
C ILE A 198 -13.00 0.83 9.70
N GLN A 199 -14.31 0.68 9.92
CA GLN A 199 -14.94 0.44 11.21
C GLN A 199 -15.41 -1.01 11.32
N THR A 200 -15.72 -1.46 12.53
CA THR A 200 -16.19 -2.84 12.77
C THR A 200 -17.51 -3.18 12.09
N ASP A 201 -18.34 -2.16 11.81
CA ASP A 201 -19.64 -2.26 11.16
C ASP A 201 -19.61 -1.85 9.67
N THR A 202 -18.42 -1.65 9.09
CA THR A 202 -18.26 -1.35 7.67
C THR A 202 -18.75 -2.51 6.81
N THR A 203 -19.67 -2.22 5.88
CA THR A 203 -20.23 -3.22 4.94
C THR A 203 -19.91 -2.93 3.48
N SER A 204 -19.39 -1.74 3.18
CA SER A 204 -18.98 -1.32 1.84
C SER A 204 -17.70 -0.52 1.92
N ILE A 205 -16.76 -0.82 1.04
CA ILE A 205 -15.44 -0.15 1.01
C ILE A 205 -15.15 0.45 -0.35
N LEU A 206 -14.34 1.49 -0.36
CA LEU A 206 -13.66 1.99 -1.54
C LEU A 206 -12.19 1.64 -1.41
N LEU A 207 -11.67 0.81 -2.31
CA LEU A 207 -10.24 0.55 -2.43
C LEU A 207 -9.61 1.57 -3.36
N GLU A 208 -8.50 2.15 -2.90
CA GLU A 208 -7.66 3.08 -3.66
C GLU A 208 -6.36 2.43 -4.05
N SER A 209 -5.89 2.72 -5.27
CA SER A 209 -4.52 2.49 -5.69
C SER A 209 -4.09 3.64 -6.59
N ALA A 210 -2.97 4.29 -6.26
CA ALA A 210 -2.53 5.49 -6.94
C ALA A 210 -1.01 5.52 -7.17
N ASN A 211 -0.60 6.39 -8.10
CA ASN A 211 0.80 6.76 -8.29
C ASN A 211 0.93 8.28 -8.11
N PHE A 212 1.70 8.68 -7.12
CA PHE A 212 1.98 10.07 -6.78
C PHE A 212 3.42 10.44 -7.14
N GLU A 213 3.69 11.72 -7.34
CA GLU A 213 5.03 12.23 -7.59
C GLU A 213 5.91 12.05 -6.33
N PRO A 214 7.01 11.27 -6.40
CA PRO A 214 7.74 10.84 -5.20
C PRO A 214 8.39 11.98 -4.42
N THR A 215 8.87 13.01 -5.12
CA THR A 215 9.52 14.17 -4.48
C THR A 215 8.51 14.98 -3.67
N LEU A 216 7.29 15.12 -4.19
CA LEU A 216 6.19 15.80 -3.50
C LEU A 216 5.80 15.04 -2.21
N ILE A 217 5.63 13.71 -2.32
CA ILE A 217 5.30 12.87 -1.17
C ILE A 217 6.39 12.95 -0.10
N ARG A 218 7.67 12.83 -0.50
CA ARG A 218 8.80 12.94 0.44
C ARG A 218 8.84 14.31 1.13
N LYS A 219 8.66 15.41 0.39
CA LYS A 219 8.63 16.77 0.97
C LYS A 219 7.48 16.92 1.98
N THR A 220 6.30 16.40 1.65
CA THR A 220 5.15 16.41 2.54
C THR A 220 5.40 15.59 3.80
N ALA A 221 5.96 14.39 3.69
CA ALA A 221 6.31 13.55 4.83
C ALA A 221 7.33 14.24 5.77
N GLN A 222 8.36 14.86 5.20
CA GLN A 222 9.36 15.63 5.96
C GLN A 222 8.74 16.86 6.64
N LYS A 223 7.87 17.59 5.96
CA LYS A 223 7.22 18.79 6.47
C LYS A 223 6.39 18.53 7.72
N TYR A 224 5.66 17.42 7.74
CA TYR A 224 4.79 17.06 8.86
C TYR A 224 5.43 16.06 9.84
N ASP A 225 6.73 15.76 9.67
CA ASP A 225 7.47 14.77 10.46
C ASP A 225 6.75 13.42 10.56
N ILE A 226 6.29 12.93 9.41
CA ILE A 226 5.61 11.63 9.29
C ILE A 226 6.58 10.65 8.62
N ARG A 227 6.92 9.58 9.33
CA ARG A 227 7.64 8.44 8.76
C ARG A 227 6.64 7.51 8.06
N THR A 228 6.97 7.11 6.84
CA THR A 228 6.20 6.15 6.04
C THR A 228 6.99 4.88 5.85
#